data_c40bdf748cf775b4acb8c2b255b86e40
#
_entry.id   c40bdf748cf775b4acb8c2b255b86e40
#
_cell.length_a   1.000
_cell.length_b   1.000
_cell.length_c   1.000
_cell.angle_alpha   90.00
_cell.angle_beta   90.00
_cell.angle_gamma   90.00
#
_symmetry.space_group_name_H-M   'P 1'
#
loop_
_entity.id
_entity.type
_entity.pdbx_description
1 polymer ?
#
loop_
_entity_poly.entity_id
_entity_poly.type
_entity_poly.pdbx_seq_one_letter_code
_entity_poly.pdbx_strand_id
1 'polypeptide(L)'
;MKYFIVDAFTDQPFGGNPAGMVLLDSDTFPKEELMLQIATELRYSETAFVKRHSAQEFTIRYFTPKAEVELCGHATIASFFLLHRKGLASGQCLCHTKAGDLHIEAGEKVMMQMAKPRIIATIDETEDIYQALDVKNYCPTMPVQIVYAGLPDLMIPLPDVATLQALQPDMQAISEITKQLEAVSFHVFAFDNDGYTAHVRDFAPLYDIPEESATGTANASLTYYLQQCGCLGNEAECAFIQGEAMGRPSVVTTRIQVDGNLFVGGRAAVVAEGTLMIEV
;
A
#
# COMPACT_ATOMS: atom_id res chain seq x y z
N MET A 1 13.77 0.81 -23.97
CA MET A 1 12.72 1.26 -23.02
C MET A 1 13.34 1.93 -21.81
N LYS A 2 12.76 3.02 -21.32
CA LYS A 2 13.19 3.69 -20.09
C LYS A 2 12.62 2.95 -18.87
N TYR A 3 13.49 2.70 -17.87
CA TYR A 3 13.04 2.18 -16.58
C TYR A 3 13.42 3.14 -15.45
N PHE A 4 12.68 3.05 -14.37
CA PHE A 4 12.84 3.88 -13.17
C PHE A 4 12.71 3.00 -11.93
N ILE A 5 13.36 3.43 -10.87
CA ILE A 5 13.17 2.92 -9.52
C ILE A 5 12.60 4.06 -8.71
N VAL A 6 11.44 3.85 -8.12
CA VAL A 6 10.69 4.90 -7.40
C VAL A 6 10.22 4.34 -6.07
N ASP A 7 10.60 5.00 -4.99
CA ASP A 7 10.13 4.70 -3.64
C ASP A 7 8.82 5.44 -3.39
N ALA A 8 7.70 4.72 -3.27
CA ALA A 8 6.38 5.29 -2.95
C ALA A 8 6.25 5.60 -1.45
N PHE A 9 5.38 6.55 -1.10
CA PHE A 9 5.06 6.95 0.27
C PHE A 9 6.23 7.55 1.05
N THR A 10 7.14 8.22 0.35
CA THR A 10 8.28 8.93 0.95
C THR A 10 8.65 10.14 0.11
N ASP A 11 9.29 11.12 0.72
CA ASP A 11 9.93 12.25 0.02
C ASP A 11 11.45 12.10 -0.05
N GLN A 12 12.02 11.03 0.53
CA GLN A 12 13.44 10.73 0.56
C GLN A 12 13.74 9.39 -0.14
N PRO A 13 14.77 9.31 -1.00
CA PRO A 13 15.25 8.05 -1.52
C PRO A 13 15.63 7.09 -0.38
N PHE A 14 15.40 5.79 -0.61
CA PHE A 14 15.68 4.67 0.31
C PHE A 14 14.73 4.57 1.51
N GLY A 15 13.72 5.44 1.61
CA GLY A 15 12.53 5.25 2.43
C GLY A 15 11.43 4.53 1.64
N GLY A 16 10.21 4.54 2.17
CA GLY A 16 9.02 4.12 1.43
C GLY A 16 9.00 2.67 0.95
N ASN A 17 8.11 2.39 0.02
CA ASN A 17 7.95 1.08 -0.62
C ASN A 17 8.43 1.16 -2.09
N PRO A 18 9.52 0.44 -2.46
CA PRO A 18 10.13 0.58 -3.77
C PRO A 18 9.36 -0.17 -4.86
N ALA A 19 9.21 0.45 -6.02
CA ALA A 19 8.68 -0.16 -7.23
C ALA A 19 9.59 0.04 -8.43
N GLY A 20 9.66 -0.98 -9.29
CA GLY A 20 10.14 -0.81 -10.64
C GLY A 20 9.06 -0.16 -11.51
N MET A 21 9.46 0.69 -12.44
CA MET A 21 8.56 1.25 -13.45
C MET A 21 9.22 1.24 -14.82
N VAL A 22 8.48 0.78 -15.83
CA VAL A 22 8.89 0.85 -17.25
C VAL A 22 7.88 1.74 -17.98
N LEU A 23 8.36 2.85 -18.52
CA LEU A 23 7.55 3.73 -19.36
C LEU A 23 7.70 3.27 -20.82
N LEU A 24 6.57 2.90 -21.43
CA LEU A 24 6.52 2.42 -22.79
C LEU A 24 6.51 3.61 -23.79
N ASP A 25 7.37 3.52 -24.79
CA ASP A 25 7.42 4.47 -25.91
C ASP A 25 6.52 4.02 -27.09
N SER A 26 5.87 2.84 -26.97
CA SER A 26 5.02 2.24 -27.99
C SER A 26 3.54 2.17 -27.56
N ASP A 27 2.65 2.10 -28.54
CA ASP A 27 1.21 1.93 -28.30
C ASP A 27 0.81 0.49 -27.92
N THR A 28 1.78 -0.43 -27.88
CA THR A 28 1.56 -1.84 -27.52
C THR A 28 2.43 -2.24 -26.34
N PHE A 29 1.90 -3.11 -25.50
CA PHE A 29 2.70 -3.76 -24.47
C PHE A 29 3.66 -4.77 -25.08
N PRO A 30 4.85 -4.94 -24.51
CA PRO A 30 5.72 -6.08 -24.83
C PRO A 30 4.98 -7.40 -24.54
N LYS A 31 5.52 -8.51 -25.08
CA LYS A 31 5.01 -9.83 -24.72
C LYS A 31 5.11 -10.05 -23.20
N GLU A 32 4.16 -10.80 -22.66
CA GLU A 32 4.07 -11.06 -21.21
C GLU A 32 5.36 -11.68 -20.67
N GLU A 33 5.95 -12.62 -21.41
CA GLU A 33 7.21 -13.26 -21.03
C GLU A 33 8.34 -12.25 -20.87
N LEU A 34 8.43 -11.24 -21.74
CA LEU A 34 9.44 -10.19 -21.65
C LEU A 34 9.21 -9.27 -20.45
N MET A 35 7.96 -8.91 -20.17
CA MET A 35 7.63 -8.10 -19.00
C MET A 35 7.96 -8.85 -17.70
N LEU A 36 7.66 -10.16 -17.64
CA LEU A 36 8.02 -11.00 -16.50
C LEU A 36 9.55 -11.11 -16.33
N GLN A 37 10.31 -11.30 -17.42
CA GLN A 37 11.76 -11.33 -17.38
C GLN A 37 12.36 -10.02 -16.86
N ILE A 38 11.82 -8.87 -17.29
CA ILE A 38 12.24 -7.54 -16.81
C ILE A 38 11.95 -7.41 -15.30
N ALA A 39 10.75 -7.78 -14.85
CA ALA A 39 10.40 -7.72 -13.43
C ALA A 39 11.30 -8.65 -12.59
N THR A 40 11.60 -9.85 -13.09
CA THR A 40 12.52 -10.80 -12.44
C THR A 40 13.94 -10.24 -12.33
N GLU A 41 14.43 -9.53 -13.36
CA GLU A 41 15.78 -8.93 -13.34
C GLU A 41 15.86 -7.74 -12.40
N LEU A 42 14.81 -6.89 -12.35
CA LEU A 42 14.74 -5.71 -11.47
C LEU A 42 14.60 -6.08 -10.00
N ARG A 43 13.97 -7.24 -9.66
CA ARG A 43 13.86 -7.83 -8.32
C ARG A 43 13.11 -6.99 -7.28
N TYR A 44 12.30 -6.04 -7.71
CA TYR A 44 11.35 -5.36 -6.81
C TYR A 44 10.12 -6.25 -6.60
N SER A 45 9.38 -6.01 -5.51
CA SER A 45 8.12 -6.72 -5.27
C SER A 45 7.23 -6.62 -6.50
N GLU A 46 7.10 -5.42 -7.09
CA GLU A 46 6.40 -5.22 -8.35
C GLU A 46 7.13 -4.25 -9.29
N THR A 47 6.92 -4.50 -10.59
CA THR A 47 7.30 -3.62 -11.68
C THR A 47 6.06 -3.24 -12.48
N ALA A 48 5.79 -1.93 -12.59
CA ALA A 48 4.70 -1.37 -13.37
C ALA A 48 5.15 -1.11 -14.82
N PHE A 49 4.42 -1.64 -15.79
CA PHE A 49 4.58 -1.31 -17.21
C PHE A 49 3.48 -0.33 -17.60
N VAL A 50 3.88 0.90 -17.91
CA VAL A 50 2.98 2.03 -18.08
C VAL A 50 2.88 2.41 -19.56
N LYS A 51 1.65 2.35 -20.09
CA LYS A 51 1.28 2.87 -21.39
C LYS A 51 0.44 4.13 -21.22
N ARG A 52 0.85 5.20 -21.89
CA ARG A 52 0.13 6.48 -21.88
C ARG A 52 -0.75 6.59 -23.13
N HIS A 53 -2.03 6.90 -22.96
CA HIS A 53 -2.96 7.24 -24.06
C HIS A 53 -3.09 8.74 -24.23
N SER A 54 -3.19 9.47 -23.12
CA SER A 54 -3.29 10.95 -23.09
C SER A 54 -2.63 11.51 -21.83
N ALA A 55 -2.84 12.78 -21.52
CA ALA A 55 -2.40 13.38 -20.26
C ALA A 55 -3.23 12.92 -19.03
N GLN A 56 -4.43 12.36 -19.27
CA GLN A 56 -5.36 11.91 -18.25
C GLN A 56 -5.75 10.43 -18.39
N GLU A 57 -5.19 9.68 -19.35
CA GLU A 57 -5.60 8.28 -19.58
C GLU A 57 -4.40 7.37 -19.77
N PHE A 58 -4.34 6.28 -19.00
CA PHE A 58 -3.23 5.36 -18.94
C PHE A 58 -3.71 3.91 -18.83
N THR A 59 -2.85 2.98 -19.23
CA THR A 59 -3.01 1.55 -18.88
C THR A 59 -1.73 1.09 -18.17
N ILE A 60 -1.89 0.38 -17.07
CA ILE A 60 -0.77 -0.19 -16.32
C ILE A 60 -0.97 -1.70 -16.16
N ARG A 61 0.10 -2.45 -16.40
CA ARG A 61 0.22 -3.87 -16.05
C ARG A 61 1.30 -4.02 -14.98
N TYR A 62 1.05 -4.85 -13.97
CA TYR A 62 1.95 -5.03 -12.83
C TYR A 62 2.48 -6.45 -12.81
N PHE A 63 3.78 -6.59 -12.60
CA PHE A 63 4.47 -7.88 -12.56
C PHE A 63 5.30 -7.99 -11.29
N THR A 64 5.07 -9.06 -10.52
CA THR A 64 6.05 -9.56 -9.57
C THR A 64 7.16 -10.31 -10.31
N PRO A 65 8.27 -10.70 -9.68
CA PRO A 65 9.24 -11.60 -10.30
C PRO A 65 8.68 -12.99 -10.69
N LYS A 66 7.48 -13.36 -10.22
CA LYS A 66 6.88 -14.69 -10.42
C LYS A 66 5.69 -14.67 -11.40
N ALA A 67 4.91 -13.60 -11.42
CA ALA A 67 3.66 -13.54 -12.19
C ALA A 67 3.16 -12.11 -12.38
N GLU A 68 2.22 -11.93 -13.32
CA GLU A 68 1.41 -10.72 -13.40
C GLU A 68 0.37 -10.68 -12.28
N VAL A 69 0.20 -9.51 -11.65
CA VAL A 69 -0.84 -9.24 -10.65
C VAL A 69 -1.83 -8.19 -11.16
N GLU A 70 -3.06 -8.24 -10.66
CA GLU A 70 -4.14 -7.42 -11.18
C GLU A 70 -4.01 -5.94 -10.82
N LEU A 71 -3.46 -5.66 -9.62
CA LEU A 71 -3.31 -4.33 -9.04
C LEU A 71 -2.11 -4.28 -8.09
N CYS A 72 -1.43 -3.13 -8.07
CA CYS A 72 -0.43 -2.81 -7.06
C CYS A 72 -0.51 -1.33 -6.68
N GLY A 73 -0.90 -1.04 -5.44
CA GLY A 73 -1.14 0.33 -4.96
C GLY A 73 0.13 1.19 -4.96
N HIS A 74 1.23 0.71 -4.33
CA HIS A 74 2.47 1.49 -4.24
C HIS A 74 3.11 1.73 -5.62
N ALA A 75 3.07 0.73 -6.52
CA ALA A 75 3.57 0.90 -7.88
C ALA A 75 2.71 1.88 -8.71
N THR A 76 1.40 1.96 -8.43
CA THR A 76 0.51 2.98 -9.02
C THR A 76 0.90 4.38 -8.55
N ILE A 77 1.05 4.59 -7.23
CA ILE A 77 1.45 5.88 -6.65
C ILE A 77 2.81 6.31 -7.19
N ALA A 78 3.79 5.41 -7.19
CA ALA A 78 5.12 5.64 -7.76
C ALA A 78 5.06 6.07 -9.23
N SER A 79 4.25 5.36 -10.04
CA SER A 79 4.09 5.63 -11.47
C SER A 79 3.49 7.00 -11.73
N PHE A 80 2.38 7.36 -11.09
CA PHE A 80 1.72 8.64 -11.32
C PHE A 80 2.51 9.82 -10.76
N PHE A 81 3.26 9.64 -9.67
CA PHE A 81 4.21 10.65 -9.19
C PHE A 81 5.29 10.94 -10.24
N LEU A 82 5.93 9.88 -10.80
CA LEU A 82 6.93 10.05 -11.85
C LEU A 82 6.34 10.69 -13.11
N LEU A 83 5.15 10.25 -13.54
CA LEU A 83 4.46 10.83 -14.71
C LEU A 83 4.15 12.32 -14.49
N HIS A 84 3.70 12.69 -13.29
CA HIS A 84 3.48 14.09 -12.93
C HIS A 84 4.78 14.91 -12.98
N ARG A 85 5.85 14.44 -12.37
CA ARG A 85 7.17 15.11 -12.40
C ARG A 85 7.75 15.26 -13.80
N LYS A 86 7.41 14.36 -14.72
CA LYS A 86 7.80 14.45 -16.14
C LYS A 86 6.83 15.31 -16.98
N GLY A 87 5.79 15.89 -16.38
CA GLY A 87 4.77 16.67 -17.10
C GLY A 87 3.88 15.83 -18.03
N LEU A 88 3.80 14.51 -17.78
CA LEU A 88 3.04 13.57 -18.60
C LEU A 88 1.65 13.29 -18.05
N ALA A 89 1.41 13.52 -16.75
CA ALA A 89 0.12 13.37 -16.08
C ALA A 89 -0.15 14.56 -15.14
N SER A 90 -1.41 14.99 -15.01
CA SER A 90 -1.81 16.02 -14.06
C SER A 90 -3.31 16.01 -13.80
N GLY A 91 -3.70 16.32 -12.53
CA GLY A 91 -5.09 16.38 -12.12
C GLY A 91 -5.77 15.01 -12.11
N GLN A 92 -7.04 14.97 -12.47
CA GLN A 92 -7.81 13.71 -12.51
C GLN A 92 -7.38 12.85 -13.69
N CYS A 93 -6.97 11.62 -13.39
CA CYS A 93 -6.53 10.64 -14.37
C CYS A 93 -7.32 9.35 -14.23
N LEU A 94 -7.54 8.67 -15.36
CA LEU A 94 -8.09 7.32 -15.43
C LEU A 94 -6.96 6.33 -15.73
N CYS A 95 -6.86 5.27 -14.94
CA CYS A 95 -5.88 4.22 -15.13
C CYS A 95 -6.57 2.87 -15.28
N HIS A 96 -6.45 2.26 -16.46
CA HIS A 96 -6.96 0.93 -16.75
C HIS A 96 -5.98 -0.12 -16.23
N THR A 97 -6.49 -1.08 -15.46
CA THR A 97 -5.73 -2.21 -14.92
C THR A 97 -6.50 -3.51 -15.11
N LYS A 98 -5.90 -4.67 -14.81
CA LYS A 98 -6.64 -5.94 -14.79
C LYS A 98 -7.74 -6.00 -13.72
N ALA A 99 -7.55 -5.29 -12.59
CA ALA A 99 -8.56 -5.19 -11.54
C ALA A 99 -9.73 -4.24 -11.88
N GLY A 100 -9.64 -3.52 -13.01
CA GLY A 100 -10.59 -2.49 -13.43
C GLY A 100 -9.98 -1.10 -13.47
N ASP A 101 -10.85 -0.10 -13.57
CA ASP A 101 -10.48 1.30 -13.70
C ASP A 101 -10.20 1.93 -12.34
N LEU A 102 -9.09 2.66 -12.26
CA LEU A 102 -8.68 3.42 -11.08
C LEU A 102 -8.79 4.92 -11.36
N HIS A 103 -9.37 5.65 -10.43
CA HIS A 103 -9.38 7.10 -10.45
C HIS A 103 -8.20 7.65 -9.62
N ILE A 104 -7.33 8.41 -10.27
CA ILE A 104 -6.08 8.91 -9.70
C ILE A 104 -6.07 10.44 -9.75
N GLU A 105 -5.74 11.08 -8.64
CA GLU A 105 -5.39 12.49 -8.58
C GLU A 105 -3.87 12.60 -8.71
N ALA A 106 -3.37 12.97 -9.89
CA ALA A 106 -1.93 13.10 -10.15
C ALA A 106 -1.44 14.52 -9.79
N GLY A 107 -0.46 14.60 -8.89
CA GLY A 107 0.11 15.83 -8.37
C GLY A 107 1.40 15.59 -7.61
N GLU A 108 1.88 16.61 -6.86
CA GLU A 108 3.00 16.45 -5.91
C GLU A 108 2.74 15.39 -4.84
N LYS A 109 1.49 15.19 -4.49
CA LYS A 109 0.94 14.06 -3.75
C LYS A 109 -0.03 13.35 -4.70
N VAL A 110 0.17 12.08 -4.91
CA VAL A 110 -0.72 11.24 -5.72
C VAL A 110 -1.75 10.61 -4.81
N MET A 111 -3.04 10.66 -5.17
CA MET A 111 -4.11 10.01 -4.43
C MET A 111 -4.87 9.07 -5.37
N MET A 112 -5.11 7.84 -4.92
CA MET A 112 -5.86 6.81 -5.64
C MET A 112 -7.16 6.52 -4.91
N GLN A 113 -8.28 6.53 -5.63
CA GLN A 113 -9.57 6.16 -5.06
C GLN A 113 -9.59 4.65 -4.75
N MET A 114 -10.09 4.32 -3.58
CA MET A 114 -10.20 2.95 -3.09
C MET A 114 -11.59 2.37 -3.34
N ALA A 115 -11.70 1.06 -3.24
CA ALA A 115 -12.99 0.39 -3.14
C ALA A 115 -13.79 0.91 -1.93
N LYS A 116 -15.13 0.84 -2.00
CA LYS A 116 -15.98 1.24 -0.86
C LYS A 116 -15.65 0.41 0.37
N PRO A 117 -15.26 1.07 1.47
CA PRO A 117 -14.86 0.36 2.68
C PRO A 117 -16.07 -0.25 3.40
N ARG A 118 -15.80 -1.33 4.15
CA ARG A 118 -16.77 -1.96 5.05
C ARG A 118 -16.09 -2.78 6.12
N ILE A 119 -16.72 -2.91 7.27
CA ILE A 119 -16.35 -3.90 8.29
C ILE A 119 -16.88 -5.26 7.81
N ILE A 120 -16.03 -6.28 7.82
CA ILE A 120 -16.40 -7.67 7.49
C ILE A 120 -16.80 -8.42 8.76
N ALA A 121 -15.96 -8.34 9.81
CA ALA A 121 -16.19 -9.04 11.08
C ALA A 121 -15.55 -8.29 12.24
N THR A 122 -16.09 -8.52 13.44
CA THR A 122 -15.45 -8.20 14.72
C THR A 122 -14.98 -9.49 15.36
N ILE A 123 -13.77 -9.49 15.91
CA ILE A 123 -13.15 -10.65 16.54
C ILE A 123 -13.24 -10.47 18.06
N ASP A 124 -14.02 -11.32 18.70
CA ASP A 124 -14.22 -11.27 20.15
C ASP A 124 -13.11 -11.98 20.92
N GLU A 125 -12.60 -13.12 20.39
CA GLU A 125 -11.51 -13.90 20.98
C GLU A 125 -10.17 -13.45 20.37
N THR A 126 -9.45 -12.56 21.06
CA THR A 126 -8.24 -11.89 20.54
C THR A 126 -6.95 -12.38 21.16
N GLU A 127 -7.01 -13.35 22.09
CA GLU A 127 -5.83 -13.83 22.84
C GLU A 127 -4.73 -14.38 21.93
N ASP A 128 -5.11 -15.26 20.98
CA ASP A 128 -4.16 -15.85 20.02
C ASP A 128 -3.53 -14.80 19.11
N ILE A 129 -4.29 -13.73 18.75
CA ILE A 129 -3.80 -12.63 17.93
C ILE A 129 -2.67 -11.87 18.65
N TYR A 130 -2.91 -11.49 19.91
CA TYR A 130 -1.91 -10.78 20.71
C TYR A 130 -0.75 -11.69 21.11
N GLN A 131 -0.99 -12.99 21.32
CA GLN A 131 0.07 -13.97 21.56
C GLN A 131 0.99 -14.09 20.33
N ALA A 132 0.45 -14.12 19.11
CA ALA A 132 1.21 -14.16 17.87
C ALA A 132 2.10 -12.92 17.68
N LEU A 133 1.75 -11.80 18.32
CA LEU A 133 2.52 -10.55 18.35
C LEU A 133 3.51 -10.44 19.52
N ASP A 134 3.59 -11.46 20.41
CA ASP A 134 4.29 -11.47 21.70
C ASP A 134 3.84 -10.35 22.66
N VAL A 135 2.56 -9.98 22.59
CA VAL A 135 1.94 -9.01 23.49
C VAL A 135 1.12 -9.75 24.56
N LYS A 136 1.57 -9.66 25.82
CA LYS A 136 0.99 -10.42 26.94
C LYS A 136 0.10 -9.56 27.82
N ASN A 137 -0.99 -10.17 28.34
CA ASN A 137 -1.87 -9.54 29.32
C ASN A 137 -2.47 -8.20 28.85
N TYR A 138 -2.72 -8.05 27.56
CA TYR A 138 -3.33 -6.87 26.98
C TYR A 138 -4.80 -7.13 26.65
N CYS A 139 -5.65 -6.20 27.05
CA CYS A 139 -7.06 -6.17 26.69
C CYS A 139 -7.28 -4.87 25.86
N PRO A 140 -7.62 -4.98 24.58
CA PRO A 140 -7.74 -3.81 23.72
C PRO A 140 -8.91 -2.93 24.15
N THR A 141 -8.72 -1.61 24.08
CA THR A 141 -9.78 -0.62 24.34
C THR A 141 -10.62 -0.35 23.08
N MET A 142 -10.16 -0.78 21.93
CA MET A 142 -10.83 -0.69 20.63
C MET A 142 -11.03 -2.11 20.06
N PRO A 143 -12.08 -2.37 19.27
CA PRO A 143 -12.36 -3.71 18.76
C PRO A 143 -11.31 -4.17 17.76
N VAL A 144 -10.94 -5.45 17.78
CA VAL A 144 -10.19 -6.08 16.68
C VAL A 144 -11.18 -6.43 15.57
N GLN A 145 -10.94 -5.92 14.36
CA GLN A 145 -11.90 -6.04 13.25
C GLN A 145 -11.20 -6.37 11.93
N ILE A 146 -11.88 -7.17 11.09
CA ILE A 146 -11.51 -7.32 9.68
C ILE A 146 -12.23 -6.23 8.90
N VAL A 147 -11.45 -5.38 8.23
CA VAL A 147 -11.94 -4.26 7.44
C VAL A 147 -11.47 -4.37 6.01
N TYR A 148 -12.32 -4.05 5.07
CA TYR A 148 -12.09 -4.10 3.64
C TYR A 148 -12.10 -2.68 3.05
N ALA A 149 -11.01 -2.33 2.34
CA ALA A 149 -10.96 -1.15 1.46
C ALA A 149 -10.16 -1.47 0.17
N GLY A 150 -10.30 -2.70 -0.32
CA GLY A 150 -9.58 -3.28 -1.45
C GLY A 150 -9.12 -4.69 -1.12
N LEU A 151 -8.56 -4.88 0.08
CA LEU A 151 -8.22 -6.18 0.67
C LEU A 151 -8.81 -6.26 2.09
N PRO A 152 -9.09 -7.47 2.59
CA PRO A 152 -9.54 -7.68 3.97
C PRO A 152 -8.32 -7.73 4.91
N ASP A 153 -8.12 -6.68 5.71
CA ASP A 153 -7.01 -6.58 6.65
C ASP A 153 -7.52 -6.57 8.09
N LEU A 154 -6.78 -7.19 9.01
CA LEU A 154 -7.14 -7.25 10.42
C LEU A 154 -6.57 -6.04 11.17
N MET A 155 -7.45 -5.15 11.64
CA MET A 155 -7.09 -3.96 12.41
C MET A 155 -6.85 -4.33 13.87
N ILE A 156 -5.61 -4.16 14.34
CA ILE A 156 -5.18 -4.59 15.69
C ILE A 156 -4.62 -3.40 16.46
N PRO A 157 -5.37 -2.85 17.42
CA PRO A 157 -4.90 -1.75 18.27
C PRO A 157 -3.88 -2.20 19.30
N LEU A 158 -2.87 -1.38 19.56
CA LEU A 158 -1.91 -1.55 20.65
C LEU A 158 -1.96 -0.35 21.63
N PRO A 159 -1.43 -0.52 22.85
CA PRO A 159 -1.50 0.52 23.87
C PRO A 159 -0.65 1.75 23.52
N ASP A 160 0.49 1.57 22.89
CA ASP A 160 1.46 2.63 22.61
C ASP A 160 2.45 2.22 21.51
N VAL A 161 3.17 3.22 20.98
CA VAL A 161 4.18 3.05 19.92
C VAL A 161 5.40 2.27 20.42
N ALA A 162 5.76 2.35 21.70
CA ALA A 162 6.89 1.57 22.24
C ALA A 162 6.60 0.06 22.14
N THR A 163 5.38 -0.36 22.47
CA THR A 163 4.92 -1.74 22.30
C THR A 163 4.92 -2.15 20.82
N LEU A 164 4.43 -1.28 19.94
CA LEU A 164 4.42 -1.53 18.48
C LEU A 164 5.83 -1.75 17.92
N GLN A 165 6.78 -0.91 18.31
CA GLN A 165 8.17 -1.02 17.85
C GLN A 165 8.91 -2.24 18.43
N ALA A 166 8.50 -2.70 19.63
CA ALA A 166 9.11 -3.85 20.31
C ALA A 166 8.56 -5.20 19.86
N LEU A 167 7.53 -5.25 19.01
CA LEU A 167 6.90 -6.50 18.57
C LEU A 167 7.92 -7.52 18.03
N GLN A 168 7.76 -8.76 18.43
CA GLN A 168 8.48 -9.94 17.94
C GLN A 168 7.46 -10.95 17.37
N PRO A 169 6.89 -10.68 16.19
CA PRO A 169 5.77 -11.46 15.66
C PRO A 169 6.18 -12.89 15.29
N ASP A 170 5.34 -13.85 15.66
CA ASP A 170 5.41 -15.23 15.18
C ASP A 170 4.74 -15.29 13.79
N MET A 171 5.55 -15.27 12.75
CA MET A 171 5.09 -15.26 11.35
C MET A 171 4.29 -16.49 10.98
N GLN A 172 4.58 -17.68 11.60
CA GLN A 172 3.81 -18.88 11.34
C GLN A 172 2.41 -18.77 11.97
N ALA A 173 2.33 -18.34 13.21
CA ALA A 173 1.04 -18.14 13.89
C ALA A 173 0.19 -17.08 13.15
N ILE A 174 0.78 -15.95 12.73
CA ILE A 174 0.10 -14.93 11.94
C ILE A 174 -0.44 -15.51 10.63
N SER A 175 0.36 -16.31 9.90
CA SER A 175 -0.07 -16.96 8.66
C SER A 175 -1.25 -17.92 8.86
N GLU A 176 -1.24 -18.69 9.96
CA GLU A 176 -2.32 -19.60 10.29
C GLU A 176 -3.61 -18.84 10.66
N ILE A 177 -3.51 -17.79 11.47
CA ILE A 177 -4.66 -16.96 11.88
C ILE A 177 -5.25 -16.21 10.69
N THR A 178 -4.42 -15.54 9.86
CA THR A 178 -4.91 -14.81 8.68
C THR A 178 -5.61 -15.74 7.70
N LYS A 179 -5.09 -16.96 7.52
CA LYS A 179 -5.74 -17.99 6.69
C LYS A 179 -7.11 -18.40 7.24
N GLN A 180 -7.23 -18.61 8.55
CA GLN A 180 -8.50 -19.01 9.20
C GLN A 180 -9.55 -17.89 9.14
N LEU A 181 -9.11 -16.63 9.28
CA LEU A 181 -9.95 -15.46 9.28
C LEU A 181 -10.24 -14.92 7.86
N GLU A 182 -9.68 -15.53 6.82
CA GLU A 182 -9.75 -15.04 5.43
C GLU A 182 -9.29 -13.57 5.31
N ALA A 183 -8.31 -13.17 6.15
CA ALA A 183 -7.67 -11.87 6.12
C ALA A 183 -6.33 -11.93 5.36
N VAL A 184 -5.88 -10.79 4.83
CA VAL A 184 -4.59 -10.70 4.12
C VAL A 184 -3.46 -10.41 5.08
N SER A 185 -3.64 -9.48 5.99
CA SER A 185 -2.58 -9.02 6.88
C SER A 185 -3.05 -8.80 8.31
N PHE A 186 -2.09 -8.77 9.23
CA PHE A 186 -2.20 -8.13 10.54
C PHE A 186 -1.74 -6.68 10.39
N HIS A 187 -2.67 -5.74 10.39
CA HIS A 187 -2.40 -4.31 10.39
C HIS A 187 -2.45 -3.77 11.80
N VAL A 188 -1.29 -3.70 12.43
CA VAL A 188 -1.12 -3.37 13.85
C VAL A 188 -0.83 -1.89 13.98
N PHE A 189 -1.52 -1.19 14.88
CA PHE A 189 -1.36 0.26 15.01
C PHE A 189 -1.34 0.72 16.47
N ALA A 190 -0.70 1.87 16.68
CA ALA A 190 -0.69 2.59 17.95
C ALA A 190 -0.73 4.10 17.71
N PHE A 191 -1.32 4.84 18.67
CA PHE A 191 -1.35 6.30 18.63
C PHE A 191 -0.17 6.92 19.34
N ASP A 192 0.27 8.10 18.85
CA ASP A 192 1.19 9.01 19.53
C ASP A 192 0.75 10.47 19.29
N ASN A 193 1.46 11.42 19.91
CA ASN A 193 1.21 12.86 19.78
C ASN A 193 2.31 13.57 18.97
N ASP A 194 2.87 12.91 17.97
CA ASP A 194 4.00 13.39 17.16
C ASP A 194 3.58 13.99 15.80
N GLY A 195 2.26 14.10 15.57
CA GLY A 195 1.69 14.71 14.37
C GLY A 195 1.22 13.71 13.31
N TYR A 196 1.47 12.41 13.49
CA TYR A 196 0.84 11.35 12.68
C TYR A 196 -0.49 10.92 13.29
N THR A 197 -1.38 10.38 12.44
CA THR A 197 -2.64 9.81 12.90
C THR A 197 -2.41 8.54 13.72
N ALA A 198 -1.51 7.68 13.27
CA ALA A 198 -1.01 6.52 14.00
C ALA A 198 0.31 6.03 13.40
N HIS A 199 1.07 5.27 14.22
CA HIS A 199 2.15 4.42 13.78
C HIS A 199 1.62 3.04 13.48
N VAL A 200 2.12 2.41 12.41
CA VAL A 200 1.60 1.11 11.95
C VAL A 200 2.72 0.15 11.57
N ARG A 201 2.46 -1.15 11.74
CA ARG A 201 3.25 -2.24 11.16
C ARG A 201 2.30 -3.22 10.49
N ASP A 202 2.68 -3.76 9.35
CA ASP A 202 1.83 -4.63 8.53
C ASP A 202 2.52 -5.95 8.21
N PHE A 203 1.88 -7.06 8.57
CA PHE A 203 2.44 -8.41 8.46
C PHE A 203 1.53 -9.29 7.61
N ALA A 204 2.02 -9.78 6.46
CA ALA A 204 1.29 -10.63 5.53
C ALA A 204 2.07 -11.91 5.15
N PRO A 205 2.55 -12.71 6.13
CA PRO A 205 3.41 -13.87 5.86
C PRO A 205 2.74 -14.96 5.03
N LEU A 206 1.41 -15.03 4.99
CA LEU A 206 0.66 -15.95 4.13
C LEU A 206 0.94 -15.71 2.63
N TYR A 207 1.38 -14.51 2.26
CA TYR A 207 1.69 -14.08 0.90
C TYR A 207 3.19 -13.90 0.65
N ASP A 208 4.05 -14.55 1.46
CA ASP A 208 5.51 -14.42 1.41
C ASP A 208 6.02 -12.99 1.73
N ILE A 209 5.23 -12.18 2.43
CA ILE A 209 5.59 -10.82 2.88
C ILE A 209 5.64 -10.80 4.41
N PRO A 210 6.81 -11.06 5.04
CA PRO A 210 6.89 -11.04 6.50
C PRO A 210 6.47 -9.71 7.11
N GLU A 211 6.92 -8.58 6.53
CA GLU A 211 6.51 -7.23 6.90
C GLU A 211 6.60 -6.33 5.67
N GLU A 212 5.64 -5.40 5.51
CA GLU A 212 5.60 -4.44 4.43
C GLU A 212 5.91 -3.02 4.93
N SER A 213 6.73 -2.27 4.18
CA SER A 213 7.17 -0.92 4.59
C SER A 213 6.10 0.16 4.36
N ALA A 214 5.14 -0.07 3.49
CA ALA A 214 3.98 0.82 3.29
C ALA A 214 2.86 0.07 2.56
N THR A 215 1.69 -0.02 3.20
CA THR A 215 0.53 -0.76 2.71
C THR A 215 -0.66 0.19 2.51
N GLY A 216 -0.91 0.58 1.26
CA GLY A 216 -1.97 1.54 0.96
C GLY A 216 -3.36 1.05 1.35
N THR A 217 -3.71 -0.19 0.98
CA THR A 217 -5.03 -0.80 1.25
C THR A 217 -5.32 -0.90 2.74
N ALA A 218 -4.37 -1.38 3.53
CA ALA A 218 -4.55 -1.56 4.97
C ALA A 218 -4.65 -0.22 5.72
N ASN A 219 -3.88 0.80 5.33
CA ASN A 219 -4.03 2.15 5.89
C ASN A 219 -5.35 2.82 5.48
N ALA A 220 -5.88 2.52 4.29
CA ALA A 220 -7.22 2.93 3.90
C ALA A 220 -8.29 2.24 4.76
N SER A 221 -8.16 0.92 5.00
CA SER A 221 -9.00 0.16 5.91
C SER A 221 -8.95 0.73 7.34
N LEU A 222 -7.74 1.09 7.83
CA LEU A 222 -7.54 1.71 9.14
C LEU A 222 -8.25 3.08 9.24
N THR A 223 -8.22 3.90 8.20
CA THR A 223 -8.95 5.19 8.18
C THR A 223 -10.44 4.99 8.39
N TYR A 224 -11.05 4.05 7.66
CA TYR A 224 -12.46 3.73 7.81
C TYR A 224 -12.75 3.14 9.21
N TYR A 225 -11.91 2.24 9.70
CA TYR A 225 -12.01 1.67 11.03
C TYR A 225 -12.01 2.77 12.11
N LEU A 226 -11.06 3.71 12.05
CA LEU A 226 -10.96 4.82 13.01
C LEU A 226 -12.19 5.75 12.96
N GLN A 227 -12.75 5.96 11.76
CA GLN A 227 -13.99 6.71 11.61
C GLN A 227 -15.17 5.97 12.28
N GLN A 228 -15.30 4.66 12.09
CA GLN A 228 -16.38 3.87 12.70
C GLN A 228 -16.24 3.77 14.21
N CYS A 229 -15.01 3.81 14.74
CA CYS A 229 -14.74 3.88 16.17
C CYS A 229 -14.94 5.29 16.78
N GLY A 230 -15.30 6.29 15.96
CA GLY A 230 -15.51 7.67 16.42
C GLY A 230 -14.23 8.47 16.69
N CYS A 231 -13.07 7.96 16.26
CA CYS A 231 -11.79 8.65 16.37
C CYS A 231 -11.60 9.74 15.29
N LEU A 232 -12.34 9.65 14.19
CA LEU A 232 -12.30 10.59 13.07
C LEU A 232 -13.71 11.12 12.76
N GLY A 233 -13.77 12.34 12.20
CA GLY A 233 -15.01 12.91 11.67
C GLY A 233 -15.48 12.27 10.36
N ASN A 234 -16.63 12.73 9.84
CA ASN A 234 -17.18 12.26 8.58
C ASN A 234 -16.31 12.62 7.36
N GLU A 235 -15.46 13.62 7.50
CA GLU A 235 -14.42 13.99 6.54
C GLU A 235 -13.11 14.11 7.32
N ALA A 236 -12.07 13.44 6.85
CA ALA A 236 -10.77 13.45 7.48
C ALA A 236 -9.65 13.17 6.47
N GLU A 237 -8.52 13.82 6.68
CA GLU A 237 -7.23 13.45 6.08
C GLU A 237 -6.34 12.90 7.18
N CYS A 238 -5.75 11.73 6.95
CA CYS A 238 -4.90 11.03 7.89
C CYS A 238 -3.51 10.85 7.31
N ALA A 239 -2.51 10.81 8.17
CA ALA A 239 -1.14 10.45 7.84
C ALA A 239 -0.67 9.33 8.77
N PHE A 240 -0.37 8.18 8.21
CA PHE A 240 0.14 7.02 8.93
C PHE A 240 1.62 6.86 8.66
N ILE A 241 2.43 6.63 9.72
CA ILE A 241 3.83 6.28 9.55
C ILE A 241 4.00 4.78 9.68
N GLN A 242 4.66 4.16 8.70
CA GLN A 242 4.89 2.72 8.58
C GLN A 242 6.34 2.45 8.19
N GLY A 243 6.84 1.23 8.43
CA GLY A 243 8.16 0.80 7.97
C GLY A 243 9.33 1.29 8.80
N GLU A 244 9.09 1.94 9.95
CA GLU A 244 10.15 2.43 10.85
C GLU A 244 11.02 1.28 11.34
N ALA A 245 10.43 0.16 11.77
CA ALA A 245 11.15 -1.04 12.22
C ALA A 245 12.01 -1.68 11.12
N MET A 246 11.68 -1.42 9.85
CA MET A 246 12.42 -1.91 8.68
C MET A 246 13.53 -0.94 8.23
N GLY A 247 13.67 0.24 8.87
CA GLY A 247 14.56 1.31 8.43
C GLY A 247 14.14 1.96 7.11
N ARG A 248 12.87 1.81 6.72
CA ARG A 248 12.26 2.40 5.52
C ARG A 248 11.00 3.21 5.90
N PRO A 249 11.14 4.30 6.66
CA PRO A 249 9.98 5.07 7.09
C PRO A 249 9.18 5.57 5.89
N SER A 250 7.86 5.39 5.98
CA SER A 250 6.89 5.67 4.92
C SER A 250 5.74 6.46 5.48
N VAL A 251 5.28 7.49 4.77
CA VAL A 251 4.10 8.26 5.16
C VAL A 251 2.97 7.98 4.17
N VAL A 252 2.02 7.17 4.60
CA VAL A 252 0.81 6.87 3.83
C VAL A 252 -0.27 7.88 4.20
N THR A 253 -0.71 8.67 3.21
CA THR A 253 -1.83 9.61 3.39
C THR A 253 -3.11 8.95 2.95
N THR A 254 -4.17 9.12 3.72
CA THR A 254 -5.52 8.74 3.32
C THR A 254 -6.47 9.92 3.47
N ARG A 255 -7.56 9.90 2.71
CA ARG A 255 -8.62 10.90 2.80
C ARG A 255 -9.96 10.22 2.65
N ILE A 256 -10.83 10.37 3.65
CA ILE A 256 -12.24 9.96 3.57
C ILE A 256 -13.12 11.19 3.41
N GLN A 257 -14.08 11.13 2.49
CA GLN A 257 -15.00 12.21 2.18
C GLN A 257 -16.38 11.96 2.81
N VAL A 258 -17.19 13.00 2.91
CA VAL A 258 -18.55 12.94 3.47
C VAL A 258 -19.44 11.90 2.78
N ASP A 259 -19.24 11.67 1.48
CA ASP A 259 -19.96 10.68 0.69
C ASP A 259 -19.45 9.23 0.86
N GLY A 260 -18.44 9.05 1.72
CA GLY A 260 -17.79 7.78 2.02
C GLY A 260 -16.74 7.34 0.98
N ASN A 261 -16.41 8.18 0.00
CA ASN A 261 -15.29 7.90 -0.88
C ASN A 261 -13.97 7.97 -0.12
N LEU A 262 -13.16 6.96 -0.29
CA LEU A 262 -11.87 6.81 0.38
C LEU A 262 -10.74 6.84 -0.64
N PHE A 263 -9.70 7.60 -0.32
CA PHE A 263 -8.51 7.74 -1.14
C PHE A 263 -7.28 7.39 -0.33
N VAL A 264 -6.30 6.79 -0.98
CA VAL A 264 -4.97 6.52 -0.41
C VAL A 264 -3.91 7.06 -1.34
N GLY A 265 -2.82 7.54 -0.76
CA GLY A 265 -1.72 8.05 -1.56
C GLY A 265 -0.58 8.62 -0.74
N GLY A 266 0.22 9.42 -1.40
CA GLY A 266 1.39 10.03 -0.78
C GLY A 266 2.31 10.67 -1.81
N ARG A 267 3.48 11.07 -1.33
CA ARG A 267 4.60 11.48 -2.17
C ARG A 267 5.39 10.25 -2.61
N ALA A 268 6.34 10.45 -3.52
CA ALA A 268 7.30 9.41 -3.87
C ALA A 268 8.67 10.04 -4.20
N ALA A 269 9.71 9.25 -4.14
CA ALA A 269 11.07 9.66 -4.46
C ALA A 269 11.64 8.83 -5.61
N VAL A 270 12.17 9.49 -6.65
CA VAL A 270 12.85 8.80 -7.75
C VAL A 270 14.27 8.46 -7.31
N VAL A 271 14.60 7.16 -7.29
CA VAL A 271 15.91 6.65 -6.88
C VAL A 271 16.86 6.52 -8.05
N ALA A 272 16.38 5.99 -9.18
CA ALA A 272 17.20 5.77 -10.36
C ALA A 272 16.39 5.88 -11.65
N GLU A 273 17.09 6.22 -12.73
CA GLU A 273 16.61 6.16 -14.11
C GLU A 273 17.65 5.41 -14.96
N GLY A 274 17.20 4.56 -15.86
CA GLY A 274 18.08 3.84 -16.78
C GLY A 274 17.40 3.49 -18.09
N THR A 275 18.15 2.78 -18.94
CA THR A 275 17.65 2.28 -20.22
C THR A 275 17.86 0.77 -20.30
N LEU A 276 16.79 0.03 -20.55
CA LEU A 276 16.87 -1.39 -20.86
C LEU A 276 17.40 -1.55 -22.30
N MET A 277 18.54 -2.23 -22.42
CA MET A 277 19.24 -2.48 -23.70
C MET A 277 18.72 -3.77 -24.34
N ILE A 278 17.41 -3.80 -24.61
CA ILE A 278 16.71 -4.94 -25.22
C ILE A 278 15.94 -4.46 -26.44
N GLU A 279 15.87 -5.33 -27.46
CA GLU A 279 15.01 -5.15 -28.64
C GLU A 279 13.60 -5.63 -28.31
N VAL A 280 12.57 -4.88 -28.73
CA VAL A 280 11.15 -5.15 -28.46
C VAL A 280 10.47 -5.65 -29.73
#